data_d2a3658bba6b9aea3ade764dabf64b42
#
_entry.id   d2a3658bba6b9aea3ade764dabf64b42
#
_cell.length_a   1.000
_cell.length_b   1.000
_cell.length_c   1.000
_cell.angle_alpha   90.00
_cell.angle_beta   90.00
_cell.angle_gamma   90.00
#
_symmetry.space_group_name_H-M   'P 1'
#
loop_
_entity.id
_entity.type
_entity.pdbx_description
1 polymer ?
#
loop_
_entity_poly.entity_id
_entity_poly.type
_entity_poly.pdbx_seq_one_letter_code
_entity_poly.pdbx_strand_id
1 'polypeptide(L)'
;MPDSIVIVGAARTPMGSFQGDFASLAAHDLGGAAIKAAVERAGVAPDLVGEVLFGNCLMAGQGQAPARQAAFKGGLPQSTGAVT
;
A
#
# COMPACT_ATOMS: atom_id res chain seq x y z
N MET A 1 -8.29 19.70 23.72
CA MET A 1 -7.54 20.13 22.57
C MET A 1 -7.70 19.12 21.42
N PRO A 2 -8.09 19.56 20.26
CA PRO A 2 -8.19 18.63 19.14
C PRO A 2 -6.82 18.10 18.73
N ASP A 3 -6.76 16.83 18.34
CA ASP A 3 -5.55 16.22 17.82
C ASP A 3 -5.23 16.77 16.44
N SER A 4 -3.96 16.98 16.19
CA SER A 4 -3.51 17.37 14.86
C SER A 4 -3.45 16.15 13.96
N ILE A 5 -3.83 16.34 12.67
CA ILE A 5 -3.69 15.32 11.65
C ILE A 5 -2.36 15.57 10.95
N VAL A 6 -1.51 14.57 10.94
CA VAL A 6 -0.15 14.73 10.41
C VAL A 6 0.21 13.54 9.51
N ILE A 7 1.22 13.76 8.63
CA ILE A 7 1.82 12.69 7.84
C ILE A 7 3.06 12.22 8.61
N VAL A 8 3.11 10.93 8.96
CA VAL A 8 4.20 10.37 9.77
C VAL A 8 5.18 9.52 8.98
N GLY A 9 4.87 9.21 7.73
CA GLY A 9 5.78 8.46 6.87
C GLY A 9 5.32 8.52 5.43
N ALA A 10 6.26 8.37 4.51
CA ALA A 10 5.95 8.36 3.08
C ALA A 10 6.95 7.47 2.36
N ALA A 11 6.49 6.81 1.31
CA ALA A 11 7.34 5.96 0.47
C ALA A 11 6.71 5.79 -0.90
N ARG A 12 7.54 5.57 -1.89
CA ARG A 12 7.09 5.19 -3.23
C ARG A 12 8.12 4.25 -3.84
N THR A 13 7.69 3.47 -4.83
CA THR A 13 8.63 2.74 -5.67
C THR A 13 9.22 3.69 -6.73
N PRO A 14 10.37 3.36 -7.30
CA PRO A 14 10.83 4.05 -8.51
C PRO A 14 9.79 3.89 -9.62
N MET A 15 9.82 4.81 -10.59
CA MET A 15 8.98 4.68 -11.78
C MET A 15 9.64 3.73 -12.78
N GLY A 16 8.87 2.71 -13.21
CA GLY A 16 9.30 1.84 -14.29
C GLY A 16 8.69 2.27 -15.61
N SER A 17 9.30 1.89 -16.71
CA SER A 17 8.74 2.13 -18.03
C SER A 17 7.78 1.00 -18.42
N PHE A 18 6.98 1.23 -19.45
CA PHE A 18 6.06 0.22 -19.99
C PHE A 18 6.85 -1.03 -20.39
N GLN A 19 6.44 -2.17 -19.84
CA GLN A 19 7.14 -3.45 -20.03
C GLN A 19 8.63 -3.40 -19.66
N GLY A 20 8.97 -2.52 -18.72
CA GLY A 20 10.35 -2.34 -18.24
C GLY A 20 10.66 -3.13 -16.98
N ASP A 21 11.35 -2.49 -16.04
CA ASP A 21 11.94 -3.16 -14.87
C ASP A 21 10.92 -3.88 -13.99
N PHE A 22 9.67 -3.41 -13.94
CA PHE A 22 8.62 -4.00 -13.11
C PHE A 22 7.65 -4.88 -13.90
N ALA A 23 8.00 -5.28 -15.12
CA ALA A 23 7.09 -6.05 -15.97
C ALA A 23 6.65 -7.38 -15.35
N SER A 24 7.50 -7.99 -14.51
CA SER A 24 7.19 -9.25 -13.84
C SER A 24 6.40 -9.09 -12.54
N LEU A 25 6.11 -7.87 -12.10
CA LEU A 25 5.45 -7.60 -10.84
C LEU A 25 4.00 -7.18 -11.07
N ALA A 26 3.11 -7.61 -10.18
CA ALA A 26 1.76 -7.13 -10.16
C ALA A 26 1.68 -5.79 -9.41
N ALA A 27 0.60 -5.03 -9.65
CA ALA A 27 0.41 -3.74 -8.99
C ALA A 27 0.41 -3.88 -7.46
N HIS A 28 -0.20 -4.96 -6.93
CA HIS A 28 -0.23 -5.16 -5.48
C HIS A 28 1.15 -5.52 -4.91
N ASP A 29 2.09 -6.03 -5.69
CA ASP A 29 3.47 -6.23 -5.24
C ASP A 29 4.14 -4.88 -5.01
N LEU A 30 3.98 -3.95 -5.94
CA LEU A 30 4.50 -2.59 -5.82
C LEU A 30 3.83 -1.85 -4.66
N GLY A 31 2.49 -1.96 -4.56
CA GLY A 31 1.73 -1.36 -3.47
C GLY A 31 2.15 -1.90 -2.12
N GLY A 32 2.35 -3.21 -2.01
CA GLY A 32 2.81 -3.83 -0.77
C GLY A 32 4.17 -3.33 -0.34
N ALA A 33 5.11 -3.18 -1.28
CA ALA A 33 6.43 -2.63 -0.98
C ALA A 33 6.34 -1.20 -0.46
N ALA A 34 5.49 -0.36 -1.06
CA ALA A 34 5.29 1.01 -0.62
C ALA A 34 4.67 1.08 0.77
N ILE A 35 3.64 0.27 1.03
CA ILE A 35 2.99 0.20 2.35
C ILE A 35 4.00 -0.21 3.42
N LYS A 36 4.74 -1.28 3.18
CA LYS A 36 5.72 -1.78 4.15
C LYS A 36 6.75 -0.72 4.48
N ALA A 37 7.31 -0.05 3.48
CA ALA A 37 8.29 0.99 3.68
C ALA A 37 7.71 2.19 4.42
N ALA A 38 6.50 2.61 4.09
CA ALA A 38 5.85 3.74 4.74
C ALA A 38 5.60 3.46 6.22
N VAL A 39 5.11 2.26 6.55
CA VAL A 39 4.85 1.85 7.94
C VAL A 39 6.15 1.77 8.73
N GLU A 40 7.20 1.21 8.14
CA GLU A 40 8.51 1.13 8.80
C GLU A 40 9.08 2.53 9.07
N ARG A 41 8.99 3.44 8.10
CA ARG A 41 9.48 4.81 8.24
C ARG A 41 8.69 5.60 9.28
N ALA A 42 7.39 5.32 9.39
CA ALA A 42 6.54 5.97 10.39
C ALA A 42 6.86 5.49 11.80
N GLY A 43 7.47 4.32 11.96
CA GLY A 43 7.78 3.76 13.26
C GLY A 43 6.55 3.27 14.02
N VAL A 44 5.46 2.95 13.33
CA VAL A 44 4.23 2.44 13.96
C VAL A 44 4.11 0.94 13.76
N ALA A 45 3.46 0.26 14.70
CA ALA A 45 3.16 -1.16 14.55
C ALA A 45 2.10 -1.35 13.45
N PRO A 46 2.21 -2.39 12.60
CA PRO A 46 1.24 -2.60 11.53
C PRO A 46 -0.21 -2.71 11.99
N ASP A 47 -0.46 -3.26 13.17
CA ASP A 47 -1.81 -3.41 13.72
C ASP A 47 -2.45 -2.09 14.17
N LEU A 48 -1.68 -1.01 14.22
CA LEU A 48 -2.22 0.33 14.47
C LEU A 48 -2.78 1.01 13.23
N VAL A 49 -2.56 0.43 12.04
CA VAL A 49 -3.11 0.96 10.80
C VAL A 49 -4.58 0.60 10.74
N GLY A 50 -5.45 1.61 10.77
CA GLY A 50 -6.90 1.41 10.78
C GLY A 50 -7.47 1.12 9.40
N GLU A 51 -6.93 1.74 8.35
CA GLU A 51 -7.50 1.65 7.02
C GLU A 51 -6.46 1.94 5.95
N VAL A 52 -6.62 1.29 4.80
CA VAL A 52 -5.81 1.51 3.60
C VAL A 52 -6.71 2.04 2.49
N LEU A 53 -6.32 3.16 1.90
CA LEU A 53 -7.02 3.76 0.77
C LEU A 53 -6.04 3.86 -0.40
N PHE A 54 -6.30 3.10 -1.46
CA PHE A 54 -5.45 3.09 -2.66
C PHE A 54 -6.24 3.46 -3.90
N GLY A 55 -5.68 4.39 -4.66
CA GLY A 55 -6.16 4.68 -6.01
C GLY A 55 -5.67 3.63 -7.00
N ASN A 56 -6.54 3.23 -7.91
CA ASN A 56 -6.19 2.30 -8.98
C ASN A 56 -7.11 2.55 -10.18
N CYS A 57 -6.54 3.02 -11.27
CA CYS A 57 -7.32 3.39 -12.45
C CYS A 57 -7.72 2.18 -13.29
N LEU A 58 -6.84 1.19 -13.42
CA LEU A 58 -7.04 0.03 -14.28
C LEU A 58 -6.90 -1.24 -13.46
N MET A 59 -8.04 -1.75 -12.98
CA MET A 59 -8.04 -2.89 -12.06
C MET A 59 -8.14 -4.25 -12.76
N ALA A 60 -8.33 -4.28 -14.07
CA ALA A 60 -8.48 -5.53 -14.83
C ALA A 60 -7.24 -6.40 -14.64
N GLY A 61 -7.45 -7.69 -14.43
CA GLY A 61 -6.38 -8.65 -14.27
C GLY A 61 -5.69 -8.67 -12.93
N GLN A 62 -6.15 -7.84 -11.97
CA GLN A 62 -5.51 -7.74 -10.65
C GLN A 62 -6.22 -8.56 -9.56
N GLY A 63 -7.31 -9.22 -9.90
CA GLY A 63 -8.09 -9.97 -8.93
C GLY A 63 -9.01 -9.07 -8.10
N GLN A 64 -9.48 -9.58 -6.97
CA GLN A 64 -10.38 -8.85 -6.10
C GLN A 64 -9.61 -7.91 -5.17
N ALA A 65 -10.17 -6.73 -4.94
CA ALA A 65 -9.71 -5.79 -3.93
C ALA A 65 -8.19 -5.58 -3.96
N PRO A 66 -7.63 -4.95 -5.01
CA PRO A 66 -6.17 -4.74 -5.10
C PRO A 66 -5.57 -4.05 -3.88
N ALA A 67 -6.27 -3.08 -3.28
CA ALA A 67 -5.80 -2.41 -2.07
C ALA A 67 -5.62 -3.40 -0.91
N ARG A 68 -6.54 -4.36 -0.77
CA ARG A 68 -6.44 -5.38 0.29
C ARG A 68 -5.29 -6.35 0.02
N GLN A 69 -5.09 -6.73 -1.23
CA GLN A 69 -3.92 -7.55 -1.60
C GLN A 69 -2.61 -6.84 -1.29
N ALA A 70 -2.52 -5.54 -1.62
CA ALA A 70 -1.36 -4.73 -1.30
C ALA A 70 -1.16 -4.61 0.21
N ALA A 71 -2.24 -4.44 0.98
CA ALA A 71 -2.16 -4.36 2.43
C ALA A 71 -1.56 -5.64 3.03
N PHE A 72 -1.99 -6.80 2.58
CA PHE A 72 -1.43 -8.06 3.05
C PHE A 72 0.03 -8.23 2.66
N LYS A 73 0.40 -7.87 1.45
CA LYS A 73 1.79 -7.92 1.01
C LYS A 73 2.68 -6.93 1.77
N GLY A 74 2.11 -5.84 2.22
CA GLY A 74 2.80 -4.86 3.06
C GLY A 74 2.91 -5.24 4.53
N GLY A 75 2.35 -6.38 4.92
CA GLY A 75 2.44 -6.89 6.28
C GLY A 75 1.37 -6.40 7.23
N LEU A 76 0.27 -5.82 6.72
CA LEU A 76 -0.83 -5.36 7.55
C LEU A 76 -1.75 -6.53 7.96
N PRO A 77 -2.39 -6.45 9.13
CA PRO A 77 -3.26 -7.52 9.61
C PRO A 77 -4.59 -7.58 8.86
N GLN A 78 -5.28 -8.71 8.97
CA GLN A 78 -6.59 -8.89 8.34
C GLN A 78 -7.65 -7.93 8.86
N SER A 79 -7.47 -7.41 10.07
CA SER A 79 -8.40 -6.47 10.69
C SER A 79 -8.36 -5.07 10.06
N THR A 80 -7.31 -4.76 9.28
CA THR A 80 -7.19 -3.46 8.61
C THR A 80 -8.17 -3.38 7.45
N GLY A 81 -9.02 -2.35 7.42
CA GLY A 81 -9.91 -2.10 6.31
C GLY A 81 -9.14 -1.63 5.07
N ALA A 82 -9.65 -1.93 3.87
CA ALA A 82 -9.01 -1.52 2.63
C ALA A 82 -10.04 -1.10 1.60
N VAL A 83 -9.79 0.00 0.93
CA VAL A 83 -10.62 0.57 -0.14
C VAL A 83 -9.75 0.82 -1.36
N THR A 84 -10.21 0.31 -2.49
CA THR A 84 -9.54 0.50 -3.78
C THR A 84 -10.18 1.62 -4.57
#